data_574c261c884ef12e531b5e38cc85c27b
#
_entry.id   574c261c884ef12e531b5e38cc85c27b
#
_cell.length_a   1.000
_cell.length_b   1.000
_cell.length_c   1.000
_cell.angle_alpha   90.00
_cell.angle_beta   90.00
_cell.angle_gamma   90.00
#
_symmetry.space_group_name_H-M   'P 1'
#
loop_
_entity.id
_entity.type
_entity.pdbx_description
1 polymer ?
#
loop_
_entity_poly.entity_id
_entity_poly.type
_entity_poly.pdbx_seq_one_letter_code
_entity_poly.pdbx_strand_id
1 'polypeptide(L)'
;MNTSVKTGNDVADWRPEDDAFWESTGKKIAYRNLWISVPALLCGFAVWGMWGIITVQMLNLGFPFTQAELFTLTAIAGISGATMRIPASFLIRLAGGRNTIFLTTAMLLAPAIGTGIVLQHKDWPLWAFQLMALWSGVGGGNFASSMSNISTFFPKKLQGTALGLNAGLGNFGVTTMQIVIPLVMTMGLFGAFGGEPLTLVKDSGWIFGKIAAGTPTWIQNAGFAWVLSLVPLSILCWWGMNNLKTVSPNTGNPIVAFAKITYLYTLAFVPSIFMLYLYLPKP
;
A
#
# COMPACT_ATOMS: atom_id res chain seq x y z
N MET A 1 -5.85 -40.18 -14.18
CA MET A 1 -5.13 -39.04 -13.56
C MET A 1 -6.08 -37.86 -13.56
N ASN A 2 -6.62 -37.55 -12.40
CA ASN A 2 -7.67 -36.52 -12.28
C ASN A 2 -7.00 -35.15 -12.11
N THR A 3 -6.95 -34.36 -13.17
CA THR A 3 -6.34 -33.01 -13.22
C THR A 3 -7.29 -31.94 -12.71
N SER A 4 -7.88 -32.09 -11.54
CA SER A 4 -8.69 -31.04 -10.92
C SER A 4 -7.80 -30.03 -10.15
N VAL A 5 -6.87 -29.35 -10.87
CA VAL A 5 -5.97 -28.33 -10.29
C VAL A 5 -6.67 -26.99 -10.10
N LYS A 6 -7.86 -26.78 -10.67
CA LYS A 6 -8.55 -25.48 -10.61
C LYS A 6 -10.05 -25.60 -10.39
N THR A 7 -10.52 -25.04 -9.28
CA THR A 7 -11.85 -24.46 -9.16
C THR A 7 -11.70 -22.94 -9.19
N GLY A 8 -11.78 -22.34 -10.36
CA GLY A 8 -11.59 -20.89 -10.52
C GLY A 8 -10.16 -20.42 -10.15
N ASN A 9 -10.05 -19.43 -9.28
CA ASN A 9 -8.76 -18.90 -8.80
C ASN A 9 -8.21 -19.63 -7.56
N ASP A 10 -8.88 -20.65 -7.06
CA ASP A 10 -8.42 -21.47 -5.96
C ASP A 10 -7.63 -22.68 -6.49
N VAL A 11 -6.48 -22.95 -5.89
CA VAL A 11 -5.62 -24.09 -6.20
C VAL A 11 -5.74 -25.08 -5.04
N ALA A 12 -6.35 -26.23 -5.32
CA ALA A 12 -6.63 -27.26 -4.30
C ALA A 12 -5.38 -28.08 -3.95
N ASP A 13 -4.59 -28.45 -4.95
CA ASP A 13 -3.36 -29.22 -4.80
C ASP A 13 -2.14 -28.37 -5.13
N TRP A 14 -1.26 -28.14 -4.15
CA TRP A 14 -0.08 -27.33 -4.30
C TRP A 14 1.14 -28.04 -3.71
N ARG A 15 2.07 -28.46 -4.58
CA ARG A 15 3.24 -29.29 -4.25
C ARG A 15 4.50 -28.70 -4.86
N PRO A 16 5.00 -27.54 -4.38
CA PRO A 16 6.12 -26.84 -5.01
C PRO A 16 7.44 -27.62 -4.92
N GLU A 17 7.57 -28.55 -3.97
CA GLU A 17 8.77 -29.39 -3.81
C GLU A 17 8.79 -30.62 -4.75
N ASP A 18 7.69 -30.93 -5.43
CA ASP A 18 7.61 -31.96 -6.46
C ASP A 18 8.10 -31.34 -7.78
N ASP A 19 9.28 -31.74 -8.25
CA ASP A 19 9.92 -31.19 -9.45
C ASP A 19 9.03 -31.38 -10.71
N ALA A 20 8.34 -32.50 -10.84
CA ALA A 20 7.44 -32.76 -11.98
C ALA A 20 6.23 -31.82 -11.96
N PHE A 21 5.61 -31.62 -10.79
CA PHE A 21 4.53 -30.65 -10.62
C PHE A 21 5.03 -29.22 -10.84
N TRP A 22 6.21 -28.90 -10.32
CA TRP A 22 6.80 -27.58 -10.43
C TRP A 22 7.02 -27.17 -11.89
N GLU A 23 7.71 -27.99 -12.68
CA GLU A 23 8.02 -27.67 -14.08
C GLU A 23 6.79 -27.70 -14.98
N SER A 24 5.80 -28.57 -14.71
CA SER A 24 4.59 -28.66 -15.55
C SER A 24 3.58 -27.57 -15.26
N THR A 25 3.40 -27.15 -14.01
CA THR A 25 2.29 -26.30 -13.56
C THR A 25 2.68 -25.25 -12.54
N GLY A 26 3.43 -25.63 -11.50
CA GLY A 26 3.68 -24.81 -10.32
C GLY A 26 4.41 -23.50 -10.65
N LYS A 27 5.46 -23.59 -11.44
CA LYS A 27 6.31 -22.45 -11.86
C LYS A 27 5.50 -21.31 -12.49
N LYS A 28 4.62 -21.63 -13.44
CA LYS A 28 3.79 -20.62 -14.12
C LYS A 28 2.85 -19.89 -13.16
N ILE A 29 2.23 -20.63 -12.24
CA ILE A 29 1.32 -20.08 -11.23
C ILE A 29 2.12 -19.22 -10.23
N ALA A 30 3.23 -19.72 -9.71
CA ALA A 30 4.06 -19.02 -8.72
C ALA A 30 4.59 -17.68 -9.26
N TYR A 31 5.20 -17.68 -10.45
CA TYR A 31 5.73 -16.46 -11.04
C TYR A 31 4.62 -15.45 -11.41
N ARG A 32 3.45 -15.90 -11.84
CA ARG A 32 2.31 -15.00 -12.05
C ARG A 32 1.90 -14.30 -10.75
N ASN A 33 1.80 -15.04 -9.65
CA ASN A 33 1.49 -14.46 -8.36
C ASN A 33 2.59 -13.49 -7.89
N LEU A 34 3.87 -13.81 -8.09
CA LEU A 34 5.00 -12.95 -7.77
C LEU A 34 4.92 -11.62 -8.55
N TRP A 35 4.78 -11.68 -9.88
CA TRP A 35 4.80 -10.49 -10.72
C TRP A 35 3.57 -9.59 -10.58
N ILE A 36 2.46 -10.10 -10.03
CA ILE A 36 1.33 -9.27 -9.61
C ILE A 36 1.57 -8.70 -8.21
N SER A 37 2.17 -9.48 -7.31
CA SER A 37 2.46 -9.05 -5.94
C SER A 37 3.46 -7.90 -5.88
N VAL A 38 4.49 -7.90 -6.72
CA VAL A 38 5.54 -6.86 -6.77
C VAL A 38 4.97 -5.45 -6.96
N PRO A 39 4.20 -5.12 -8.02
CA PRO A 39 3.66 -3.78 -8.18
C PRO A 39 2.60 -3.43 -7.13
N ALA A 40 1.83 -4.41 -6.63
CA ALA A 40 0.91 -4.17 -5.52
C ALA A 40 1.65 -3.76 -4.25
N LEU A 41 2.76 -4.43 -3.93
CA LEU A 41 3.62 -4.08 -2.80
C LEU A 41 4.32 -2.74 -3.01
N LEU A 42 4.78 -2.43 -4.23
CA LEU A 42 5.37 -1.14 -4.59
C LEU A 42 4.40 0.01 -4.30
N CYS A 43 3.14 -0.10 -4.76
CA CYS A 43 2.11 0.89 -4.46
C CYS A 43 1.81 0.95 -2.96
N GLY A 44 1.85 -0.18 -2.25
CA GLY A 44 1.72 -0.23 -0.80
C GLY A 44 2.77 0.64 -0.09
N PHE A 45 4.04 0.47 -0.45
CA PHE A 45 5.13 1.28 0.09
C PHE A 45 5.04 2.76 -0.31
N ALA A 46 4.62 3.04 -1.55
CA ALA A 46 4.49 4.41 -2.03
C ALA A 46 3.39 5.18 -1.26
N VAL A 47 2.21 4.59 -1.10
CA VAL A 47 1.10 5.21 -0.34
C VAL A 47 1.45 5.32 1.15
N TRP A 48 2.12 4.32 1.71
CA TRP A 48 2.57 4.38 3.10
C TRP A 48 3.61 5.47 3.33
N GLY A 49 4.60 5.58 2.43
CA GLY A 49 5.72 6.51 2.55
C GLY A 49 5.44 7.94 2.09
N MET A 50 4.34 8.20 1.38
CA MET A 50 4.06 9.50 0.74
C MET A 50 4.07 10.68 1.72
N TRP A 51 3.73 10.46 3.00
CA TRP A 51 3.69 11.50 4.03
C TRP A 51 5.07 12.11 4.28
N GLY A 52 6.16 11.38 4.06
CA GLY A 52 7.51 11.93 4.16
C GLY A 52 7.78 13.05 3.15
N ILE A 53 7.15 13.02 1.97
CA ILE A 53 7.27 14.07 0.95
C ILE A 53 6.17 15.13 1.14
N ILE A 54 4.93 14.69 1.38
CA ILE A 54 3.77 15.58 1.53
C ILE A 54 4.01 16.62 2.63
N THR A 55 4.52 16.21 3.80
CA THR A 55 4.77 17.12 4.93
C THR A 55 5.74 18.25 4.58
N VAL A 56 6.79 17.94 3.82
CA VAL A 56 7.74 18.95 3.34
C VAL A 56 7.05 19.92 2.36
N GLN A 57 6.22 19.40 1.47
CA GLN A 57 5.49 20.24 0.52
C GLN A 57 4.41 21.09 1.18
N MET A 58 3.76 20.58 2.24
CA MET A 58 2.82 21.37 3.04
C MET A 58 3.50 22.60 3.68
N LEU A 59 4.74 22.46 4.18
CA LEU A 59 5.53 23.59 4.66
C LEU A 59 5.81 24.60 3.53
N ASN A 60 6.21 24.11 2.37
CA ASN A 60 6.53 24.97 1.21
C ASN A 60 5.31 25.66 0.62
N LEU A 61 4.11 25.13 0.86
CA LEU A 61 2.81 25.67 0.45
C LEU A 61 2.18 26.58 1.51
N GLY A 62 2.77 26.70 2.71
CA GLY A 62 2.25 27.54 3.78
C GLY A 62 0.96 27.01 4.41
N PHE A 63 0.87 25.71 4.64
CA PHE A 63 -0.18 25.15 5.51
C PHE A 63 -0.02 25.70 6.94
N PRO A 64 -1.13 25.96 7.67
CA PRO A 64 -1.11 26.63 8.97
C PRO A 64 -0.70 25.67 10.09
N PHE A 65 0.31 24.82 9.85
CA PHE A 65 0.82 23.85 10.80
C PHE A 65 2.29 24.09 11.06
N THR A 66 2.70 23.87 12.31
CA THR A 66 4.13 23.88 12.68
C THR A 66 4.86 22.70 12.07
N GLN A 67 6.17 22.83 11.93
CA GLN A 67 7.00 21.72 11.45
C GLN A 67 6.87 20.48 12.35
N ALA A 68 6.75 20.67 13.68
CA ALA A 68 6.56 19.58 14.64
C ALA A 68 5.23 18.84 14.39
N GLU A 69 4.13 19.55 14.18
CA GLU A 69 2.82 18.98 13.87
C GLU A 69 2.86 18.20 12.56
N LEU A 70 3.49 18.72 11.52
CA LEU A 70 3.63 18.01 10.25
C LEU A 70 4.48 16.75 10.36
N PHE A 71 5.55 16.77 11.18
CA PHE A 71 6.32 15.55 11.44
C PHE A 71 5.53 14.47 12.17
N THR A 72 4.48 14.84 12.93
CA THR A 72 3.58 13.83 13.52
C THR A 72 2.90 12.97 12.47
N LEU A 73 2.60 13.51 11.28
CA LEU A 73 1.97 12.74 10.18
C LEU A 73 2.88 11.60 9.71
N THR A 74 4.18 11.86 9.55
CA THR A 74 5.15 10.83 9.19
C THR A 74 5.32 9.79 10.30
N ALA A 75 5.36 10.23 11.56
CA ALA A 75 5.45 9.34 12.71
C ALA A 75 4.20 8.45 12.84
N ILE A 76 3.01 9.00 12.63
CA ILE A 76 1.73 8.28 12.65
C ILE A 76 1.71 7.19 11.57
N ALA A 77 2.07 7.53 10.33
CA ALA A 77 2.17 6.57 9.24
C ALA A 77 3.18 5.46 9.56
N GLY A 78 4.33 5.82 10.15
CA GLY A 78 5.38 4.87 10.56
C GLY A 78 4.89 3.87 11.60
N ILE A 79 4.31 4.35 12.70
CA ILE A 79 3.78 3.51 13.80
C ILE A 79 2.64 2.64 13.30
N SER A 80 1.69 3.20 12.56
CA SER A 80 0.58 2.46 11.98
C SER A 80 1.08 1.34 11.06
N GLY A 81 2.00 1.64 10.15
CA GLY A 81 2.55 0.63 9.25
C GLY A 81 3.31 -0.48 9.97
N ALA A 82 4.00 -0.17 11.05
CA ALA A 82 4.67 -1.17 11.88
C ALA A 82 3.67 -2.08 12.60
N THR A 83 2.65 -1.53 13.24
CA THR A 83 1.62 -2.30 13.95
C THR A 83 0.76 -3.14 13.00
N MET A 84 0.45 -2.65 11.79
CA MET A 84 -0.30 -3.39 10.78
C MET A 84 0.42 -4.64 10.27
N ARG A 85 1.75 -4.73 10.39
CA ARG A 85 2.51 -5.94 10.02
C ARG A 85 2.16 -7.14 10.88
N ILE A 86 1.75 -6.92 12.14
CA ILE A 86 1.40 -8.00 13.06
C ILE A 86 0.21 -8.79 12.53
N PRO A 87 -1.01 -8.22 12.38
CA PRO A 87 -2.13 -8.96 11.81
C PRO A 87 -1.88 -9.38 10.36
N ALA A 88 -1.20 -8.56 9.56
CA ALA A 88 -0.93 -8.87 8.16
C ALA A 88 -0.14 -10.17 7.95
N SER A 89 0.71 -10.56 8.89
CA SER A 89 1.48 -11.81 8.83
C SER A 89 0.59 -13.07 8.90
N PHE A 90 -0.61 -12.97 9.47
CA PHE A 90 -1.55 -14.08 9.62
C PHE A 90 -2.66 -14.10 8.56
N LEU A 91 -2.89 -12.98 7.87
CA LEU A 91 -4.04 -12.82 6.96
C LEU A 91 -4.08 -13.86 5.85
N ILE A 92 -2.92 -14.28 5.32
CA ILE A 92 -2.83 -15.27 4.24
C ILE A 92 -3.48 -16.60 4.63
N ARG A 93 -3.26 -17.02 5.88
CA ARG A 93 -3.85 -18.27 6.41
C ARG A 93 -5.33 -18.15 6.71
N LEU A 94 -5.79 -16.94 7.08
CA LEU A 94 -7.17 -16.68 7.52
C LEU A 94 -8.11 -16.34 6.36
N ALA A 95 -7.61 -15.64 5.36
CA ALA A 95 -8.41 -15.04 4.29
C ALA A 95 -8.02 -15.52 2.88
N GLY A 96 -6.87 -16.20 2.74
CA GLY A 96 -6.30 -16.62 1.46
C GLY A 96 -5.39 -15.56 0.83
N GLY A 97 -4.43 -16.02 0.03
CA GLY A 97 -3.41 -15.16 -0.57
C GLY A 97 -3.99 -14.11 -1.51
N ARG A 98 -4.73 -14.53 -2.54
CA ARG A 98 -5.42 -13.66 -3.49
C ARG A 98 -6.31 -12.65 -2.78
N ASN A 99 -7.17 -13.14 -1.90
CA ASN A 99 -8.15 -12.29 -1.21
C ASN A 99 -7.46 -11.24 -0.37
N THR A 100 -6.40 -11.62 0.35
CA THR A 100 -5.62 -10.68 1.17
C THR A 100 -4.97 -9.60 0.32
N ILE A 101 -4.18 -9.99 -0.69
CA ILE A 101 -3.45 -9.01 -1.51
C ILE A 101 -4.42 -8.09 -2.27
N PHE A 102 -5.51 -8.65 -2.83
CA PHE A 102 -6.57 -7.86 -3.47
C PHE A 102 -7.15 -6.83 -2.50
N LEU A 103 -7.66 -7.29 -1.34
CA LEU A 103 -8.39 -6.43 -0.42
C LEU A 103 -7.49 -5.37 0.21
N THR A 104 -6.27 -5.73 0.61
CA THR A 104 -5.34 -4.76 1.22
C THR A 104 -4.82 -3.75 0.19
N THR A 105 -4.69 -4.14 -1.09
CA THR A 105 -4.37 -3.20 -2.17
C THR A 105 -5.55 -2.25 -2.44
N ALA A 106 -6.78 -2.77 -2.50
CA ALA A 106 -7.99 -1.97 -2.66
C ALA A 106 -8.24 -1.02 -1.48
N MET A 107 -7.94 -1.44 -0.24
CA MET A 107 -8.06 -0.59 0.95
C MET A 107 -7.15 0.64 0.90
N LEU A 108 -6.05 0.60 0.15
CA LEU A 108 -5.17 1.76 -0.05
C LEU A 108 -5.82 2.88 -0.87
N LEU A 109 -6.90 2.59 -1.61
CA LEU A 109 -7.67 3.63 -2.30
C LEU A 109 -8.24 4.66 -1.32
N ALA A 110 -8.64 4.23 -0.11
CA ALA A 110 -9.18 5.14 0.89
C ALA A 110 -8.16 6.20 1.35
N PRO A 111 -6.95 5.87 1.83
CA PRO A 111 -5.95 6.87 2.18
C PRO A 111 -5.42 7.63 0.95
N ALA A 112 -5.35 7.02 -0.24
CA ALA A 112 -4.92 7.72 -1.45
C ALA A 112 -5.92 8.82 -1.85
N ILE A 113 -7.20 8.49 -1.96
CA ILE A 113 -8.27 9.43 -2.28
C ILE A 113 -8.44 10.46 -1.15
N GLY A 114 -8.52 9.97 0.10
CA GLY A 114 -8.68 10.84 1.27
C GLY A 114 -7.54 11.85 1.42
N THR A 115 -6.28 11.44 1.19
CA THR A 115 -5.13 12.36 1.17
C THR A 115 -5.28 13.42 0.08
N GLY A 116 -5.70 13.03 -1.13
CA GLY A 116 -5.96 13.98 -2.20
C GLY A 116 -7.05 14.99 -1.84
N ILE A 117 -8.10 14.56 -1.12
CA ILE A 117 -9.18 15.44 -0.68
C ILE A 117 -8.71 16.40 0.41
N VAL A 118 -8.10 15.90 1.50
CA VAL A 118 -7.68 16.77 2.62
C VAL A 118 -6.63 17.79 2.21
N LEU A 119 -5.77 17.47 1.24
CA LEU A 119 -4.75 18.40 0.74
C LEU A 119 -5.30 19.56 -0.10
N GLN A 120 -6.55 19.51 -0.54
CA GLN A 120 -7.21 20.65 -1.19
C GLN A 120 -7.63 21.75 -0.19
N HIS A 121 -7.69 21.44 1.11
CA HIS A 121 -8.27 22.29 2.14
C HIS A 121 -7.21 22.63 3.21
N LYS A 122 -6.60 23.81 3.10
CA LYS A 122 -5.60 24.27 4.09
C LYS A 122 -6.20 24.56 5.47
N ASP A 123 -7.48 24.88 5.51
CA ASP A 123 -8.26 25.24 6.68
C ASP A 123 -8.75 24.03 7.50
N TRP A 124 -8.58 22.83 6.98
CA TRP A 124 -9.00 21.62 7.69
C TRP A 124 -8.08 21.34 8.88
N PRO A 125 -8.66 20.81 9.99
CA PRO A 125 -7.91 20.54 11.21
C PRO A 125 -6.87 19.42 11.01
N LEU A 126 -5.77 19.51 11.76
CA LEU A 126 -4.64 18.57 11.68
C LEU A 126 -5.07 17.10 11.78
N TRP A 127 -6.08 16.80 12.63
CA TRP A 127 -6.54 15.41 12.81
C TRP A 127 -7.06 14.76 11.52
N ALA A 128 -7.58 15.54 10.56
CA ALA A 128 -8.03 15.00 9.28
C ALA A 128 -6.87 14.43 8.47
N PHE A 129 -5.73 15.13 8.46
CA PHE A 129 -4.48 14.66 7.85
C PHE A 129 -3.89 13.48 8.62
N GLN A 130 -3.93 13.53 9.97
CA GLN A 130 -3.48 12.44 10.83
C GLN A 130 -4.25 11.15 10.60
N LEU A 131 -5.57 11.23 10.35
CA LEU A 131 -6.40 10.08 10.04
C LEU A 131 -5.97 9.43 8.71
N MET A 132 -5.67 10.22 7.69
CA MET A 132 -5.17 9.70 6.40
C MET A 132 -3.77 9.07 6.56
N ALA A 133 -2.89 9.71 7.33
CA ALA A 133 -1.57 9.17 7.67
C ALA A 133 -1.68 7.83 8.43
N LEU A 134 -2.56 7.74 9.40
CA LEU A 134 -2.85 6.50 10.13
C LEU A 134 -3.32 5.39 9.18
N TRP A 135 -4.24 5.71 8.29
CA TRP A 135 -4.81 4.72 7.38
C TRP A 135 -3.83 4.26 6.30
N SER A 136 -2.91 5.14 5.87
CA SER A 136 -1.83 4.76 4.95
C SER A 136 -0.94 3.63 5.47
N GLY A 137 -0.91 3.42 6.79
CA GLY A 137 -0.20 2.30 7.43
C GLY A 137 -0.60 0.91 6.94
N VAL A 138 -1.79 0.74 6.36
CA VAL A 138 -2.18 -0.50 5.66
C VAL A 138 -1.12 -0.90 4.63
N GLY A 139 -0.53 0.08 3.92
CA GLY A 139 0.55 -0.17 2.95
C GLY A 139 1.81 -0.76 3.59
N GLY A 140 2.15 -0.32 4.81
CA GLY A 140 3.24 -0.92 5.61
C GLY A 140 2.95 -2.38 6.00
N GLY A 141 1.69 -2.70 6.32
CA GLY A 141 1.22 -4.06 6.59
C GLY A 141 1.32 -5.00 5.39
N ASN A 142 1.13 -4.46 4.17
CA ASN A 142 1.19 -5.24 2.92
C ASN A 142 2.53 -5.94 2.71
N PHE A 143 3.62 -5.44 3.30
CA PHE A 143 4.90 -6.13 3.25
C PHE A 143 4.81 -7.53 3.88
N ALA A 144 4.27 -7.63 5.10
CA ALA A 144 4.21 -8.91 5.81
C ALA A 144 3.28 -9.91 5.11
N SER A 145 2.11 -9.48 4.65
CA SER A 145 1.18 -10.35 3.92
C SER A 145 1.73 -10.77 2.55
N SER A 146 2.36 -9.86 1.81
CA SER A 146 2.97 -10.16 0.51
C SER A 146 4.11 -11.17 0.64
N MET A 147 5.03 -10.98 1.60
CA MET A 147 6.13 -11.91 1.85
C MET A 147 5.61 -13.29 2.28
N SER A 148 4.65 -13.33 3.21
CA SER A 148 4.00 -14.57 3.64
C SER A 148 3.32 -15.28 2.47
N ASN A 149 2.63 -14.55 1.58
CA ASN A 149 1.97 -15.13 0.42
C ASN A 149 2.99 -15.74 -0.56
N ILE A 150 3.97 -14.97 -0.99
CA ILE A 150 4.96 -15.44 -1.99
C ILE A 150 5.79 -16.61 -1.47
N SER A 151 6.11 -16.63 -0.16
CA SER A 151 6.85 -17.76 0.42
C SER A 151 6.14 -19.10 0.25
N THR A 152 4.81 -19.12 0.17
CA THR A 152 4.02 -20.35 0.03
C THR A 152 3.96 -20.87 -1.41
N PHE A 153 4.25 -20.03 -2.39
CA PHE A 153 4.20 -20.41 -3.82
C PHE A 153 5.47 -21.08 -4.32
N PHE A 154 6.63 -20.81 -3.72
CA PHE A 154 7.92 -21.24 -4.24
C PHE A 154 8.52 -22.39 -3.46
N PRO A 155 9.22 -23.35 -4.13
CA PRO A 155 9.99 -24.38 -3.47
C PRO A 155 11.15 -23.76 -2.67
N LYS A 156 11.60 -24.43 -1.61
CA LYS A 156 12.64 -23.91 -0.70
C LYS A 156 13.89 -23.44 -1.44
N LYS A 157 14.30 -24.17 -2.50
CA LYS A 157 15.47 -23.83 -3.33
C LYS A 157 15.37 -22.47 -4.06
N LEU A 158 14.14 -21.99 -4.33
CA LEU A 158 13.89 -20.72 -5.05
C LEU A 158 13.26 -19.64 -4.17
N GLN A 159 12.86 -20.00 -2.94
CA GLN A 159 12.12 -19.12 -2.04
C GLN A 159 12.91 -17.83 -1.72
N GLY A 160 14.22 -17.94 -1.44
CA GLY A 160 15.08 -16.78 -1.18
C GLY A 160 15.10 -15.80 -2.34
N THR A 161 15.23 -16.28 -3.58
CA THR A 161 15.22 -15.43 -4.79
C THR A 161 13.85 -14.77 -4.98
N ALA A 162 12.76 -15.52 -4.84
CA ALA A 162 11.41 -14.99 -5.00
C ALA A 162 11.08 -13.92 -3.95
N LEU A 163 11.44 -14.15 -2.69
CA LEU A 163 11.26 -13.18 -1.61
C LEU A 163 12.16 -11.96 -1.80
N GLY A 164 13.40 -12.15 -2.25
CA GLY A 164 14.32 -11.05 -2.57
C GLY A 164 13.80 -10.16 -3.70
N LEU A 165 13.25 -10.75 -4.77
CA LEU A 165 12.61 -10.00 -5.85
C LEU A 165 11.36 -9.25 -5.35
N ASN A 166 10.48 -9.93 -4.61
CA ASN A 166 9.26 -9.31 -4.08
C ASN A 166 9.57 -8.15 -3.14
N ALA A 167 10.47 -8.34 -2.19
CA ALA A 167 10.88 -7.30 -1.24
C ALA A 167 11.67 -6.18 -1.91
N GLY A 168 12.69 -6.52 -2.71
CA GLY A 168 13.57 -5.56 -3.35
C GLY A 168 12.82 -4.64 -4.31
N LEU A 169 12.08 -5.22 -5.26
CA LEU A 169 11.30 -4.45 -6.22
C LEU A 169 10.11 -3.73 -5.56
N GLY A 170 9.48 -4.34 -4.55
CA GLY A 170 8.42 -3.69 -3.78
C GLY A 170 8.91 -2.44 -3.05
N ASN A 171 10.10 -2.48 -2.44
CA ASN A 171 10.70 -1.33 -1.78
C ASN A 171 11.01 -0.15 -2.72
N PHE A 172 11.10 -0.37 -4.03
CA PHE A 172 11.18 0.71 -5.02
C PHE A 172 10.00 1.69 -4.92
N GLY A 173 8.89 1.30 -4.28
CA GLY A 173 7.79 2.21 -3.98
C GLY A 173 8.24 3.45 -3.21
N VAL A 174 9.20 3.31 -2.30
CA VAL A 174 9.78 4.44 -1.53
C VAL A 174 10.53 5.41 -2.47
N THR A 175 11.29 4.91 -3.43
CA THR A 175 11.96 5.74 -4.44
C THR A 175 10.96 6.30 -5.43
N THR A 176 10.01 5.50 -5.87
CA THR A 176 8.99 5.91 -6.85
C THR A 176 8.18 7.10 -6.33
N MET A 177 7.75 7.09 -5.07
CA MET A 177 6.97 8.21 -4.51
C MET A 177 7.79 9.50 -4.43
N GLN A 178 9.10 9.41 -4.20
CA GLN A 178 10.00 10.58 -4.16
C GLN A 178 10.15 11.25 -5.53
N ILE A 179 9.96 10.51 -6.60
CA ILE A 179 10.00 11.02 -7.98
C ILE A 179 8.59 11.43 -8.43
N VAL A 180 7.61 10.55 -8.24
CA VAL A 180 6.25 10.74 -8.76
C VAL A 180 5.56 11.93 -8.09
N ILE A 181 5.64 12.07 -6.76
CA ILE A 181 4.91 13.11 -6.04
C ILE A 181 5.32 14.53 -6.51
N PRO A 182 6.61 14.91 -6.48
CA PRO A 182 7.00 16.22 -6.99
C PRO A 182 6.66 16.44 -8.48
N LEU A 183 6.71 15.38 -9.28
CA LEU A 183 6.34 15.46 -10.71
C LEU A 183 4.84 15.76 -10.90
N VAL A 184 3.97 14.95 -10.27
CA VAL A 184 2.52 15.10 -10.45
C VAL A 184 1.97 16.37 -9.81
N MET A 185 2.65 16.94 -8.82
CA MET A 185 2.31 18.23 -8.24
C MET A 185 2.38 19.38 -9.24
N THR A 186 3.22 19.27 -10.26
CA THR A 186 3.37 20.33 -11.29
C THR A 186 2.34 20.24 -12.41
N MET A 187 1.43 19.28 -12.36
CA MET A 187 0.49 18.95 -13.44
C MET A 187 -0.96 18.99 -12.96
N GLY A 188 -1.83 19.63 -13.72
CA GLY A 188 -3.29 19.60 -13.51
C GLY A 188 -3.93 18.30 -14.05
N LEU A 189 -3.62 17.14 -13.44
CA LEU A 189 -3.94 15.83 -14.00
C LEU A 189 -5.42 15.45 -13.96
N PHE A 190 -6.18 15.96 -12.97
CA PHE A 190 -7.52 15.45 -12.69
C PHE A 190 -8.64 16.48 -13.00
N GLY A 191 -8.33 17.55 -13.73
CA GLY A 191 -9.31 18.59 -14.10
C GLY A 191 -10.09 19.09 -12.89
N ALA A 192 -11.41 19.18 -13.00
CA ALA A 192 -12.28 19.67 -11.93
C ALA A 192 -12.22 18.83 -10.64
N PHE A 193 -11.97 17.53 -10.74
CA PHE A 193 -11.80 16.66 -9.57
C PHE A 193 -10.48 16.91 -8.84
N GLY A 194 -9.47 17.41 -9.55
CA GLY A 194 -8.16 17.76 -9.00
C GLY A 194 -8.16 19.00 -8.13
N GLY A 195 -9.23 19.81 -8.17
CA GLY A 195 -9.31 21.07 -7.43
C GLY A 195 -8.34 22.12 -7.94
N GLU A 196 -8.35 23.28 -7.28
CA GLU A 196 -7.49 24.41 -7.63
C GLU A 196 -6.03 24.20 -7.19
N PRO A 197 -5.05 24.74 -7.93
CA PRO A 197 -3.66 24.67 -7.51
C PRO A 197 -3.41 25.59 -6.31
N LEU A 198 -2.48 25.18 -5.47
CA LEU A 198 -1.93 25.98 -4.39
C LEU A 198 -0.60 26.58 -4.82
N THR A 199 -0.36 27.84 -4.48
CA THR A 199 0.89 28.53 -4.84
C THR A 199 1.97 28.22 -3.81
N LEU A 200 3.16 27.84 -4.27
CA LEU A 200 4.33 27.66 -3.42
C LEU A 200 4.76 29.01 -2.82
N VAL A 201 4.94 29.05 -1.51
CA VAL A 201 5.48 30.23 -0.78
C VAL A 201 6.99 30.14 -0.60
N LYS A 202 7.57 28.97 -0.78
CA LYS A 202 9.02 28.72 -0.76
C LYS A 202 9.40 27.79 -1.91
N ASP A 203 10.66 27.87 -2.32
CA ASP A 203 11.22 26.95 -3.30
C ASP A 203 11.17 25.51 -2.82
N SER A 204 10.83 24.59 -3.70
CA SER A 204 10.81 23.16 -3.44
C SER A 204 11.87 22.44 -4.29
N GLY A 205 12.77 21.73 -3.65
CA GLY A 205 13.73 20.87 -4.35
C GLY A 205 13.11 19.52 -4.72
N TRP A 206 13.55 18.95 -5.84
CA TRP A 206 13.27 17.59 -6.23
C TRP A 206 14.43 17.02 -7.05
N ILE A 207 14.37 15.73 -7.42
CA ILE A 207 15.49 15.01 -8.04
C ILE A 207 15.98 15.62 -9.39
N PHE A 208 15.08 16.31 -10.12
CA PHE A 208 15.41 16.91 -11.42
C PHE A 208 15.60 18.44 -11.34
N GLY A 209 15.69 19.02 -10.13
CA GLY A 209 15.95 20.44 -9.99
C GLY A 209 15.10 21.11 -8.89
N LYS A 210 14.63 22.31 -9.17
CA LYS A 210 13.97 23.20 -8.24
C LYS A 210 12.65 23.70 -8.82
N ILE A 211 11.58 23.62 -8.03
CA ILE A 211 10.31 24.27 -8.33
C ILE A 211 10.33 25.60 -7.59
N ALA A 212 10.27 26.71 -8.32
CA ALA A 212 10.40 28.05 -7.75
C ALA A 212 9.16 28.45 -6.92
N ALA A 213 9.38 29.27 -5.90
CA ALA A 213 8.29 29.96 -5.22
C ALA A 213 7.42 30.75 -6.23
N GLY A 214 6.14 30.86 -5.97
CA GLY A 214 5.16 31.44 -6.91
C GLY A 214 4.61 30.45 -7.94
N THR A 215 5.16 29.24 -8.05
CA THR A 215 4.65 28.21 -8.97
C THR A 215 3.32 27.64 -8.44
N PRO A 216 2.24 27.60 -9.26
CA PRO A 216 1.01 26.90 -8.91
C PRO A 216 1.27 25.39 -8.93
N THR A 217 0.83 24.67 -7.89
CA THR A 217 1.04 23.25 -7.72
C THR A 217 -0.20 22.54 -7.19
N TRP A 218 -0.42 21.33 -7.65
CA TRP A 218 -1.51 20.44 -7.24
C TRP A 218 -1.00 19.39 -6.25
N ILE A 219 -0.76 19.78 -5.01
CA ILE A 219 -0.26 18.85 -3.95
C ILE A 219 -1.20 17.65 -3.73
N GLN A 220 -2.49 17.83 -3.95
CA GLN A 220 -3.51 16.80 -3.88
C GLN A 220 -3.25 15.62 -4.83
N ASN A 221 -2.50 15.83 -5.90
CA ASN A 221 -2.07 14.76 -6.81
C ASN A 221 -1.11 13.79 -6.14
N ALA A 222 -0.46 14.16 -5.04
CA ALA A 222 0.34 13.25 -4.22
C ALA A 222 -0.48 12.05 -3.70
N GLY A 223 -1.78 12.23 -3.47
CA GLY A 223 -2.72 11.16 -3.15
C GLY A 223 -3.38 10.57 -4.40
N PHE A 224 -4.00 11.41 -5.22
CA PHE A 224 -4.83 10.96 -6.36
C PHE A 224 -4.05 10.18 -7.43
N ALA A 225 -2.77 10.46 -7.65
CA ALA A 225 -1.98 9.76 -8.65
C ALA A 225 -1.90 8.24 -8.41
N TRP A 226 -1.92 7.82 -7.15
CA TRP A 226 -1.86 6.39 -6.81
C TRP A 226 -3.13 5.64 -7.17
N VAL A 227 -4.28 6.32 -7.27
CA VAL A 227 -5.55 5.72 -7.68
C VAL A 227 -5.44 5.12 -9.07
N LEU A 228 -4.71 5.78 -9.98
CA LEU A 228 -4.49 5.30 -11.35
C LEU A 228 -3.77 3.96 -11.41
N SER A 229 -2.95 3.65 -10.41
CA SER A 229 -2.25 2.38 -10.30
C SER A 229 -3.01 1.38 -9.43
N LEU A 230 -3.58 1.83 -8.31
CA LEU A 230 -4.25 0.95 -7.33
C LEU A 230 -5.50 0.29 -7.89
N VAL A 231 -6.31 1.01 -8.71
CA VAL A 231 -7.52 0.44 -9.31
C VAL A 231 -7.19 -0.73 -10.24
N PRO A 232 -6.37 -0.56 -11.31
CA PRO A 232 -6.05 -1.68 -12.19
C PRO A 232 -5.28 -2.80 -11.48
N LEU A 233 -4.41 -2.47 -10.50
CA LEU A 233 -3.71 -3.49 -9.72
C LEU A 233 -4.66 -4.29 -8.84
N SER A 234 -5.64 -3.66 -8.20
CA SER A 234 -6.66 -4.38 -7.42
C SER A 234 -7.42 -5.36 -8.30
N ILE A 235 -7.83 -4.93 -9.49
CA ILE A 235 -8.49 -5.77 -10.48
C ILE A 235 -7.58 -6.93 -10.91
N LEU A 236 -6.30 -6.65 -11.18
CA LEU A 236 -5.32 -7.64 -11.57
C LEU A 236 -5.05 -8.66 -10.44
N CYS A 237 -4.97 -8.21 -9.18
CA CYS A 237 -4.86 -9.09 -8.03
C CYS A 237 -6.05 -10.04 -7.92
N TRP A 238 -7.28 -9.53 -8.12
CA TRP A 238 -8.49 -10.32 -8.05
C TRP A 238 -8.55 -11.42 -9.11
N TRP A 239 -8.24 -11.08 -10.38
CA TRP A 239 -8.35 -12.03 -11.49
C TRP A 239 -7.08 -12.85 -11.73
N GLY A 240 -5.92 -12.31 -11.44
CA GLY A 240 -4.63 -12.93 -11.79
C GLY A 240 -4.00 -13.77 -10.69
N MET A 241 -4.29 -13.49 -9.41
CA MET A 241 -3.71 -14.22 -8.29
C MET A 241 -4.52 -15.44 -7.87
N ASN A 242 -3.94 -16.27 -7.03
CA ASN A 242 -4.54 -17.52 -6.55
C ASN A 242 -4.59 -17.58 -5.02
N ASN A 243 -5.60 -18.30 -4.50
CA ASN A 243 -5.59 -18.82 -3.15
C ASN A 243 -5.07 -20.27 -3.17
N LEU A 244 -4.25 -20.62 -2.20
CA LEU A 244 -3.80 -22.01 -1.99
C LEU A 244 -4.64 -22.65 -0.89
N LYS A 245 -5.42 -23.68 -1.22
CA LYS A 245 -6.23 -24.43 -0.22
C LYS A 245 -5.39 -25.18 0.78
N THR A 246 -4.17 -25.55 0.43
CA THR A 246 -3.19 -26.15 1.34
C THR A 246 -2.74 -25.20 2.44
N VAL A 247 -2.76 -23.89 2.20
CA VAL A 247 -2.37 -22.85 3.16
C VAL A 247 -3.59 -22.30 3.91
N SER A 248 -4.72 -22.17 3.20
CA SER A 248 -5.94 -21.55 3.68
C SER A 248 -7.16 -22.38 3.28
N PRO A 249 -7.40 -23.53 3.96
CA PRO A 249 -8.46 -24.49 3.57
C PRO A 249 -9.87 -23.88 3.61
N ASN A 250 -10.11 -22.97 4.56
CA ASN A 250 -11.43 -22.37 4.82
C ASN A 250 -11.69 -21.07 4.03
N THR A 251 -10.87 -20.76 3.03
CA THR A 251 -11.17 -19.63 2.14
C THR A 251 -12.24 -20.02 1.14
N GLY A 252 -13.40 -19.42 1.26
CA GLY A 252 -14.49 -19.67 0.32
C GLY A 252 -15.15 -18.38 -0.13
N ASN A 253 -15.52 -17.52 0.81
CA ASN A 253 -16.29 -16.32 0.53
C ASN A 253 -15.42 -15.05 0.69
N PRO A 254 -15.23 -14.25 -0.38
CA PRO A 254 -14.49 -12.98 -0.29
C PRO A 254 -15.05 -11.98 0.72
N ILE A 255 -16.36 -11.98 0.96
CA ILE A 255 -17.02 -11.12 1.95
C ILE A 255 -16.56 -11.49 3.36
N VAL A 256 -16.47 -12.78 3.66
CA VAL A 256 -15.95 -13.28 4.95
C VAL A 256 -14.45 -12.93 5.10
N ALA A 257 -13.68 -13.05 4.01
CA ALA A 257 -12.28 -12.64 4.00
C ALA A 257 -12.14 -11.13 4.30
N PHE A 258 -12.95 -10.30 3.66
CA PHE A 258 -13.00 -8.85 3.91
C PHE A 258 -13.34 -8.54 5.38
N ALA A 259 -14.36 -9.18 5.93
CA ALA A 259 -14.75 -9.00 7.34
C ALA A 259 -13.60 -9.36 8.30
N LYS A 260 -12.90 -10.48 8.07
CA LYS A 260 -11.74 -10.90 8.87
C LYS A 260 -10.59 -9.89 8.80
N ILE A 261 -10.26 -9.42 7.59
CA ILE A 261 -9.18 -8.46 7.38
C ILE A 261 -9.52 -7.13 8.05
N THR A 262 -10.73 -6.61 7.84
CA THR A 262 -11.19 -5.36 8.43
C THR A 262 -11.20 -5.44 9.95
N TYR A 263 -11.70 -6.53 10.53
CA TYR A 263 -11.70 -6.76 11.97
C TYR A 263 -10.28 -6.73 12.56
N LEU A 264 -9.35 -7.47 11.96
CA LEU A 264 -7.97 -7.55 12.46
C LEU A 264 -7.22 -6.22 12.30
N TYR A 265 -7.46 -5.48 11.22
CA TYR A 265 -6.86 -4.15 11.04
C TYR A 265 -7.47 -3.12 11.98
N THR A 266 -8.78 -3.18 12.24
CA THR A 266 -9.41 -2.34 13.26
C THR A 266 -8.81 -2.59 14.62
N LEU A 267 -8.60 -3.85 15.01
CA LEU A 267 -7.91 -4.18 16.26
C LEU A 267 -6.47 -3.67 16.29
N ALA A 268 -5.75 -3.67 15.18
CA ALA A 268 -4.38 -3.15 15.11
C ALA A 268 -4.30 -1.62 15.15
N PHE A 269 -5.36 -0.91 14.75
CA PHE A 269 -5.44 0.54 14.93
C PHE A 269 -5.54 0.96 16.40
N VAL A 270 -6.16 0.14 17.25
CA VAL A 270 -6.29 0.45 18.69
C VAL A 270 -4.92 0.65 19.35
N PRO A 271 -3.96 -0.29 19.30
CA PRO A 271 -2.63 -0.06 19.85
C PRO A 271 -1.88 1.06 19.13
N SER A 272 -2.08 1.27 17.81
CA SER A 272 -1.49 2.40 17.11
C SER A 272 -1.96 3.73 17.68
N ILE A 273 -3.27 3.90 17.88
CA ILE A 273 -3.87 5.10 18.45
C ILE A 273 -3.39 5.29 19.90
N PHE A 274 -3.32 4.22 20.69
CA PHE A 274 -2.84 4.27 22.07
C PHE A 274 -1.37 4.70 22.13
N MET A 275 -0.50 4.14 21.28
CA MET A 275 0.91 4.55 21.17
C MET A 275 1.02 6.03 20.79
N LEU A 276 0.22 6.48 19.82
CA LEU A 276 0.19 7.89 19.43
C LEU A 276 -0.27 8.80 20.57
N TYR A 277 -1.28 8.42 21.33
CA TYR A 277 -1.74 9.15 22.50
C TYR A 277 -0.64 9.31 23.57
N LEU A 278 0.22 8.30 23.74
CA LEU A 278 1.32 8.34 24.71
C LEU A 278 2.50 9.19 24.26
N TYR A 279 2.84 9.17 22.98
CA TYR A 279 4.12 9.70 22.48
C TYR A 279 3.98 10.98 21.65
N LEU A 280 2.79 11.32 21.14
CA LEU A 280 2.61 12.60 20.47
C LEU A 280 2.62 13.76 21.47
N PRO A 281 3.22 14.92 21.10
CA PRO A 281 3.16 16.14 21.92
C PRO A 281 1.68 16.46 22.20
N LYS A 282 1.37 16.64 23.48
CA LYS A 282 0.07 17.13 23.89
C LYS A 282 0.07 18.66 23.71
N PRO A 283 -1.05 19.24 23.24
CA PRO A 283 -1.17 20.69 23.10
C PRO A 283 -1.00 21.43 24.40
#